data_4a06e3481ab2f049cf0b6d112c38a8d5
#
_entry.id   4a06e3481ab2f049cf0b6d112c38a8d5
#
_cell.length_a   1.000
_cell.length_b   1.000
_cell.length_c   1.000
_cell.angle_alpha   90.00
_cell.angle_beta   90.00
_cell.angle_gamma   90.00
#
_symmetry.space_group_name_H-M   'P 1'
#
loop_
_entity.id
_entity.type
_entity.pdbx_description
1 polymer ?
#
loop_
_entity_poly.entity_id
_entity_poly.type
_entity_poly.pdbx_seq_one_letter_code
_entity_poly.pdbx_strand_id
1 'polypeptide(L)'
;SSAASDVYKRQGYTVWLRPQELHLGKGVAASGPLATRMGLSGVPVAAETIALHTIFELLKSTKTHVHLCRISSAAGVALVRQAKAEGLPITCDVSINSLHLTDADVGYFDSRARVSPPLRQQRDRDALREALADGTIDALVSDHSPVSEDEKALPFAEAEPGATGLELLLSLALKWSQDSKVPLMRAIATITNEAARVLKQDMGQLKVGGQADVCILDPKAHWQVTSDNLRSQGKYTPF
;
A
#
# COMPACT_ATOMS: atom_id res chain seq x y z
N SER A 1 12.70 3.46 -19.49
CA SER A 1 12.95 4.24 -20.70
C SER A 1 11.67 4.33 -21.55
N SER A 2 11.54 5.38 -22.38
CA SER A 2 10.39 5.58 -23.27
C SER A 2 10.15 4.38 -24.21
N ALA A 3 11.22 3.75 -24.70
CA ALA A 3 11.13 2.58 -25.58
C ALA A 3 10.45 1.36 -24.91
N ALA A 4 10.73 1.10 -23.62
CA ALA A 4 10.08 0.03 -22.89
C ALA A 4 8.57 0.33 -22.72
N SER A 5 8.22 1.58 -22.40
CA SER A 5 6.82 2.00 -22.27
C SER A 5 6.05 1.83 -23.58
N ASP A 6 6.66 2.12 -24.74
CA ASP A 6 6.03 1.92 -26.04
C ASP A 6 5.78 0.44 -26.38
N VAL A 7 6.71 -0.45 -25.99
CA VAL A 7 6.52 -1.90 -26.14
C VAL A 7 5.35 -2.38 -25.28
N TYR A 8 5.29 -2.00 -24.00
CA TYR A 8 4.20 -2.38 -23.09
C TYR A 8 2.83 -1.85 -23.57
N LYS A 9 2.79 -0.61 -24.08
CA LYS A 9 1.58 -0.04 -24.67
C LYS A 9 1.04 -0.86 -25.84
N ARG A 10 1.92 -1.26 -26.77
CA ARG A 10 1.54 -2.08 -27.93
C ARG A 10 1.01 -3.45 -27.53
N GLN A 11 1.48 -4.00 -26.42
CA GLN A 11 1.07 -5.30 -25.89
C GLN A 11 -0.13 -5.22 -24.94
N GLY A 12 -0.61 -4.02 -24.58
CA GLY A 12 -1.73 -3.81 -23.66
C GLY A 12 -1.42 -4.13 -22.18
N TYR A 13 -0.14 -4.30 -21.83
CA TYR A 13 0.28 -4.57 -20.47
C TYR A 13 0.18 -3.33 -19.58
N THR A 14 -0.05 -3.55 -18.27
CA THR A 14 0.04 -2.54 -17.23
C THR A 14 1.44 -2.54 -16.64
N VAL A 15 2.08 -1.37 -16.58
CA VAL A 15 3.38 -1.20 -15.94
C VAL A 15 3.17 -0.92 -14.46
N TRP A 16 3.80 -1.70 -13.60
CA TRP A 16 3.73 -1.56 -12.15
C TRP A 16 4.92 -0.76 -11.65
N LEU A 17 4.65 0.36 -11.00
CA LEU A 17 5.70 1.28 -10.54
C LEU A 17 5.49 1.63 -9.07
N ARG A 18 6.56 1.58 -8.31
CA ARG A 18 6.60 2.18 -6.99
C ARG A 18 7.09 3.62 -7.12
N PRO A 19 6.25 4.63 -6.76
CA PRO A 19 6.65 6.02 -6.86
C PRO A 19 7.60 6.38 -5.72
N GLN A 20 8.90 6.24 -5.97
CA GLN A 20 9.94 6.60 -5.01
C GLN A 20 11.18 7.10 -5.76
N GLU A 21 11.59 8.33 -5.50
CA GLU A 21 12.85 8.87 -5.99
C GLU A 21 14.02 8.18 -5.25
N LEU A 22 14.98 7.67 -6.01
CA LEU A 22 16.01 6.76 -5.52
C LEU A 22 16.96 7.38 -4.49
N HIS A 23 17.30 8.65 -4.63
CA HIS A 23 18.25 9.32 -3.74
C HIS A 23 17.59 9.80 -2.45
N LEU A 24 16.36 10.33 -2.55
CA LEU A 24 15.58 10.78 -1.40
C LEU A 24 14.97 9.61 -0.61
N GLY A 25 14.81 8.46 -1.24
CA GLY A 25 14.20 7.27 -0.66
C GLY A 25 15.11 6.42 0.23
N LYS A 26 16.34 6.82 0.48
CA LYS A 26 17.36 6.02 1.21
C LYS A 26 17.21 6.02 2.73
N GLY A 27 16.31 6.81 3.28
CA GLY A 27 16.06 6.86 4.73
C GLY A 27 15.40 5.59 5.29
N VAL A 28 15.30 5.53 6.61
CA VAL A 28 14.76 4.37 7.34
C VAL A 28 13.40 4.63 7.97
N ALA A 29 13.02 5.89 8.15
CA ALA A 29 11.73 6.33 8.71
C ALA A 29 11.16 7.48 7.88
N ALA A 30 9.90 7.83 8.05
CA ALA A 30 9.35 9.03 7.43
C ALA A 30 9.99 10.29 8.02
N SER A 31 10.35 11.24 7.16
CA SER A 31 10.86 12.55 7.63
C SER A 31 9.81 13.24 8.48
N GLY A 32 10.20 13.69 9.66
CA GLY A 32 9.31 14.38 10.59
C GLY A 32 9.89 14.50 12.00
N PRO A 33 9.14 15.10 12.94
CA PRO A 33 9.61 15.31 14.30
C PRO A 33 10.03 14.04 15.02
N LEU A 34 9.36 12.91 14.75
CA LEU A 34 9.68 11.64 15.37
C LEU A 34 11.05 11.14 14.91
N ALA A 35 11.28 11.04 13.60
CA ALA A 35 12.56 10.61 13.04
C ALA A 35 13.73 11.49 13.55
N THR A 36 13.51 12.81 13.61
CA THR A 36 14.52 13.75 14.13
C THR A 36 14.84 13.46 15.60
N ARG A 37 13.84 13.25 16.47
CA ARG A 37 14.06 12.92 17.89
C ARG A 37 14.75 11.58 18.09
N MET A 38 14.49 10.63 17.22
CA MET A 38 15.08 9.29 17.27
C MET A 38 16.46 9.20 16.57
N GLY A 39 16.92 10.29 15.93
CA GLY A 39 18.18 10.28 15.18
C GLY A 39 18.13 9.39 13.91
N LEU A 40 16.94 9.14 13.37
CA LEU A 40 16.75 8.30 12.19
C LEU A 40 16.83 9.11 10.89
N SER A 41 17.46 8.56 9.88
CA SER A 41 17.46 9.15 8.54
C SER A 41 16.06 9.11 7.94
N GLY A 42 15.59 10.27 7.45
CA GLY A 42 14.21 10.43 7.00
C GLY A 42 14.04 10.22 5.50
N VAL A 43 12.90 9.64 5.12
CA VAL A 43 12.37 9.61 3.76
C VAL A 43 11.32 10.71 3.62
N PRO A 44 11.63 11.83 2.94
CA PRO A 44 10.68 12.93 2.79
C PRO A 44 9.51 12.53 1.89
N VAL A 45 8.37 13.22 2.04
CA VAL A 45 7.21 13.09 1.14
C VAL A 45 7.63 13.40 -0.32
N ALA A 46 8.60 14.30 -0.49
CA ALA A 46 9.16 14.63 -1.81
C ALA A 46 9.70 13.41 -2.59
N ALA A 47 10.16 12.37 -1.90
CA ALA A 47 10.59 11.14 -2.56
C ALA A 47 9.44 10.48 -3.35
N GLU A 48 8.21 10.54 -2.84
CA GLU A 48 7.01 10.03 -3.52
C GLU A 48 6.51 11.04 -4.57
N THR A 49 6.37 12.31 -4.22
CA THR A 49 5.74 13.29 -5.12
C THR A 49 6.58 13.61 -6.35
N ILE A 50 7.91 13.66 -6.24
CA ILE A 50 8.81 13.85 -7.39
C ILE A 50 8.70 12.67 -8.36
N ALA A 51 8.69 11.44 -7.82
CA ALA A 51 8.52 10.24 -8.65
C ALA A 51 7.15 10.23 -9.34
N LEU A 52 6.06 10.61 -8.65
CA LEU A 52 4.72 10.74 -9.24
C LEU A 52 4.70 11.77 -10.38
N HIS A 53 5.25 12.96 -10.17
CA HIS A 53 5.33 13.97 -11.23
C HIS A 53 6.08 13.46 -12.46
N THR A 54 7.22 12.79 -12.25
CA THR A 54 7.99 12.20 -13.35
C THR A 54 7.18 11.16 -14.11
N ILE A 55 6.49 10.27 -13.40
CA ILE A 55 5.64 9.25 -14.02
C ILE A 55 4.51 9.91 -14.82
N PHE A 56 3.83 10.91 -14.27
CA PHE A 56 2.71 11.57 -14.93
C PHE A 56 3.14 12.33 -16.19
N GLU A 57 4.28 13.02 -16.17
CA GLU A 57 4.82 13.66 -17.36
C GLU A 57 5.12 12.64 -18.47
N LEU A 58 5.71 11.50 -18.13
CA LEU A 58 5.92 10.43 -19.11
C LEU A 58 4.61 9.85 -19.64
N LEU A 59 3.58 9.72 -18.81
CA LEU A 59 2.27 9.20 -19.21
C LEU A 59 1.53 10.12 -20.17
N LYS A 60 1.68 11.43 -20.08
CA LYS A 60 1.08 12.40 -21.02
C LYS A 60 1.51 12.12 -22.46
N SER A 61 2.74 11.65 -22.66
CA SER A 61 3.29 11.33 -23.99
C SER A 61 3.03 9.88 -24.41
N THR A 62 3.18 8.91 -23.50
CA THR A 62 3.13 7.47 -23.81
C THR A 62 1.72 6.89 -23.78
N LYS A 63 0.84 7.41 -22.92
CA LYS A 63 -0.53 6.90 -22.65
C LYS A 63 -0.54 5.40 -22.27
N THR A 64 0.54 4.92 -21.67
CA THR A 64 0.66 3.55 -21.16
C THR A 64 -0.16 3.40 -19.88
N HIS A 65 -0.82 2.26 -19.67
CA HIS A 65 -1.45 1.97 -18.38
C HIS A 65 -0.40 1.74 -17.30
N VAL A 66 -0.52 2.47 -16.18
CA VAL A 66 0.38 2.33 -15.03
C VAL A 66 -0.42 2.04 -13.76
N HIS A 67 0.08 1.09 -12.98
CA HIS A 67 -0.35 0.88 -11.61
C HIS A 67 0.70 1.41 -10.64
N LEU A 68 0.29 2.31 -9.76
CA LEU A 68 1.16 2.97 -8.76
C LEU A 68 1.05 2.19 -7.45
N CYS A 69 2.12 1.49 -7.09
CA CYS A 69 2.13 0.64 -5.91
C CYS A 69 2.42 1.42 -4.65
N ARG A 70 1.59 1.22 -3.62
CA ARG A 70 1.81 1.66 -2.24
C ARG A 70 1.95 3.17 -2.08
N ILE A 71 0.92 3.91 -2.50
CA ILE A 71 0.80 5.35 -2.17
C ILE A 71 0.82 5.50 -0.65
N SER A 72 1.59 6.45 -0.13
CA SER A 72 1.86 6.54 1.30
C SER A 72 1.61 7.93 1.91
N SER A 73 1.35 8.96 1.12
CA SER A 73 1.21 10.33 1.64
C SER A 73 -0.05 11.05 1.16
N ALA A 74 -0.52 12.00 1.95
CA ALA A 74 -1.64 12.90 1.58
C ALA A 74 -1.33 13.68 0.29
N ALA A 75 -0.09 14.13 0.10
CA ALA A 75 0.34 14.82 -1.10
C ALA A 75 0.33 13.87 -2.32
N GLY A 76 0.75 12.62 -2.15
CA GLY A 76 0.65 11.60 -3.19
C GLY A 76 -0.80 11.34 -3.60
N VAL A 77 -1.71 11.21 -2.63
CA VAL A 77 -3.16 11.08 -2.87
C VAL A 77 -3.69 12.27 -3.70
N ALA A 78 -3.34 13.49 -3.33
CA ALA A 78 -3.78 14.70 -4.06
C ALA A 78 -3.33 14.67 -5.53
N LEU A 79 -2.08 14.28 -5.78
CA LEU A 79 -1.52 14.14 -7.13
C LEU A 79 -2.21 13.03 -7.93
N VAL A 80 -2.48 11.88 -7.32
CA VAL A 80 -3.22 10.78 -7.97
C VAL A 80 -4.63 11.22 -8.33
N ARG A 81 -5.33 11.92 -7.43
CA ARG A 81 -6.69 12.44 -7.68
C ARG A 81 -6.70 13.40 -8.86
N GLN A 82 -5.75 14.33 -8.93
CA GLN A 82 -5.60 15.24 -10.05
C GLN A 82 -5.31 14.49 -11.35
N ALA A 83 -4.36 13.57 -11.36
CA ALA A 83 -3.99 12.79 -12.55
C ALA A 83 -5.17 11.96 -13.10
N LYS A 84 -5.98 11.36 -12.22
CA LYS A 84 -7.22 10.66 -12.60
C LYS A 84 -8.25 11.63 -13.20
N ALA A 85 -8.42 12.82 -12.62
CA ALA A 85 -9.32 13.85 -13.14
C ALA A 85 -8.86 14.38 -14.52
N GLU A 86 -7.57 14.42 -14.78
CA GLU A 86 -6.98 14.74 -16.09
C GLU A 86 -7.09 13.57 -17.10
N GLY A 87 -7.63 12.42 -16.69
CA GLY A 87 -7.83 11.25 -17.56
C GLY A 87 -6.57 10.42 -17.82
N LEU A 88 -5.54 10.52 -16.99
CA LEU A 88 -4.37 9.67 -17.12
C LEU A 88 -4.74 8.21 -16.82
N PRO A 89 -4.23 7.23 -17.60
CA PRO A 89 -4.56 5.81 -17.47
C PRO A 89 -3.81 5.17 -16.29
N ILE A 90 -4.17 5.58 -15.06
CA ILE A 90 -3.54 5.11 -13.84
C ILE A 90 -4.52 4.42 -12.91
N THR A 91 -4.01 3.43 -12.18
CA THR A 91 -4.60 2.86 -10.97
C THR A 91 -3.57 2.90 -9.85
N CYS A 92 -4.00 2.75 -8.61
CA CYS A 92 -3.06 2.70 -7.48
C CYS A 92 -3.59 1.85 -6.34
N ASP A 93 -2.68 1.45 -5.47
CA ASP A 93 -2.97 0.73 -4.24
C ASP A 93 -2.40 1.42 -2.99
N VAL A 94 -2.86 0.94 -1.85
CA VAL A 94 -2.34 1.30 -0.53
C VAL A 94 -2.05 0.04 0.29
N SER A 95 -0.95 0.07 1.05
CA SER A 95 -0.60 -1.00 1.98
C SER A 95 -1.49 -0.98 3.23
N ILE A 96 -1.83 -2.18 3.77
CA ILE A 96 -2.47 -2.30 5.10
C ILE A 96 -1.65 -1.58 6.17
N ASN A 97 -0.33 -1.57 6.06
CA ASN A 97 0.55 -0.89 7.00
C ASN A 97 0.27 0.63 7.02
N SER A 98 0.30 1.27 5.86
CA SER A 98 0.05 2.72 5.74
C SER A 98 -1.41 3.10 6.02
N LEU A 99 -2.36 2.18 5.82
CA LEU A 99 -3.78 2.41 6.08
C LEU A 99 -4.11 2.41 7.58
N HIS A 100 -3.37 1.66 8.39
CA HIS A 100 -3.68 1.46 9.81
C HIS A 100 -2.71 2.14 10.75
N LEU A 101 -1.44 2.22 10.40
CA LEU A 101 -0.35 2.64 11.26
C LEU A 101 0.18 4.02 10.88
N THR A 102 0.85 4.64 11.83
CA THR A 102 1.50 5.95 11.69
C THR A 102 2.96 5.86 12.15
N ASP A 103 3.71 6.93 11.98
CA ASP A 103 5.08 7.04 12.51
C ASP A 103 5.15 6.84 14.04
N ALA A 104 4.08 7.18 14.77
CA ALA A 104 4.01 6.96 16.22
C ALA A 104 4.06 5.47 16.59
N ASP A 105 3.61 4.57 15.71
CA ASP A 105 3.62 3.12 15.93
C ASP A 105 5.03 2.50 15.83
N VAL A 106 6.03 3.26 15.37
CA VAL A 106 7.45 2.87 15.48
C VAL A 106 7.86 2.76 16.96
N GLY A 107 7.17 3.46 17.86
CA GLY A 107 7.36 3.37 19.29
C GLY A 107 8.81 3.63 19.69
N TYR A 108 9.38 2.72 20.50
CA TYR A 108 10.77 2.76 20.90
C TYR A 108 11.62 1.84 20.01
N PHE A 109 11.84 2.26 18.75
CA PHE A 109 12.66 1.53 17.76
C PHE A 109 12.16 0.10 17.46
N ASP A 110 10.84 -0.11 17.42
CA ASP A 110 10.27 -1.41 17.10
C ASP A 110 10.53 -1.79 15.63
N SER A 111 11.45 -2.73 15.42
CA SER A 111 11.83 -3.19 14.09
C SER A 111 10.67 -3.84 13.31
N ARG A 112 9.59 -4.29 13.98
CA ARG A 112 8.38 -4.80 13.33
C ARG A 112 7.69 -3.71 12.49
N ALA A 113 7.80 -2.43 12.92
CA ALA A 113 7.30 -1.26 12.20
C ALA A 113 8.28 -0.74 11.12
N ARG A 114 9.41 -1.40 10.89
CA ARG A 114 10.34 -1.11 9.81
C ARG A 114 9.78 -1.65 8.50
N VAL A 115 9.02 -0.82 7.79
CA VAL A 115 8.35 -1.14 6.52
C VAL A 115 8.74 -0.16 5.42
N SER A 116 8.43 -0.49 4.18
CA SER A 116 8.72 0.35 3.02
C SER A 116 7.53 0.35 2.03
N PRO A 117 6.88 1.53 1.80
CA PRO A 117 7.20 2.87 2.28
C PRO A 117 7.14 2.97 3.81
N PRO A 118 7.88 3.92 4.43
CA PRO A 118 7.86 4.09 5.87
C PRO A 118 6.50 4.61 6.34
N LEU A 119 6.13 4.25 7.57
CA LEU A 119 4.92 4.76 8.23
C LEU A 119 4.99 6.27 8.35
N ARG A 120 3.97 6.97 7.86
CA ARG A 120 3.89 8.43 7.86
C ARG A 120 3.00 8.96 8.97
N GLN A 121 2.83 10.28 9.01
CA GLN A 121 2.04 10.95 10.04
C GLN A 121 0.54 10.61 9.92
N GLN A 122 -0.20 10.88 11.00
CA GLN A 122 -1.65 10.62 11.07
C GLN A 122 -2.42 11.26 9.91
N ARG A 123 -2.07 12.48 9.52
CA ARG A 123 -2.71 13.18 8.38
C ARG A 123 -2.58 12.39 7.07
N ASP A 124 -1.46 11.71 6.87
CA ASP A 124 -1.22 10.89 5.68
C ASP A 124 -2.09 9.63 5.72
N ARG A 125 -2.13 8.93 6.85
CA ARG A 125 -3.01 7.78 7.07
C ARG A 125 -4.49 8.14 6.85
N ASP A 126 -4.93 9.26 7.41
CA ASP A 126 -6.33 9.68 7.31
C ASP A 126 -6.70 10.02 5.85
N ALA A 127 -5.81 10.68 5.10
CA ALA A 127 -5.97 10.93 3.67
C ALA A 127 -6.01 9.64 2.83
N LEU A 128 -5.20 8.64 3.17
CA LEU A 128 -5.21 7.33 2.51
C LEU A 128 -6.54 6.59 2.75
N ARG A 129 -7.05 6.63 3.99
CA ARG A 129 -8.35 6.04 4.37
C ARG A 129 -9.51 6.66 3.59
N GLU A 130 -9.52 7.99 3.47
CA GLU A 130 -10.51 8.73 2.70
C GLU A 130 -10.41 8.41 1.21
N ALA A 131 -9.21 8.40 0.65
CA ALA A 131 -8.96 8.11 -0.75
C ALA A 131 -9.33 6.67 -1.15
N LEU A 132 -9.16 5.71 -0.25
CA LEU A 132 -9.61 4.33 -0.47
C LEU A 132 -11.14 4.24 -0.38
N ALA A 133 -11.78 5.03 0.48
CA ALA A 133 -13.24 5.07 0.61
C ALA A 133 -13.92 5.70 -0.62
N ASP A 134 -13.36 6.78 -1.15
CA ASP A 134 -13.94 7.52 -2.28
C ASP A 134 -13.56 6.96 -3.67
N GLY A 135 -12.67 5.96 -3.73
CA GLY A 135 -12.22 5.32 -4.98
C GLY A 135 -11.07 6.02 -5.70
N THR A 136 -10.46 7.03 -5.10
CA THR A 136 -9.19 7.60 -5.59
C THR A 136 -8.09 6.55 -5.57
N ILE A 137 -8.03 5.73 -4.52
CA ILE A 137 -7.21 4.52 -4.45
C ILE A 137 -8.07 3.33 -4.82
N ASP A 138 -7.58 2.48 -5.72
CA ASP A 138 -8.35 1.40 -6.33
C ASP A 138 -8.34 0.10 -5.50
N ALA A 139 -7.24 -0.21 -4.82
CA ALA A 139 -7.10 -1.47 -4.11
C ALA A 139 -6.36 -1.33 -2.76
N LEU A 140 -6.70 -2.23 -1.84
CA LEU A 140 -5.96 -2.46 -0.60
C LEU A 140 -5.08 -3.70 -0.76
N VAL A 141 -3.78 -3.58 -0.45
CA VAL A 141 -2.83 -4.69 -0.56
C VAL A 141 -2.24 -5.10 0.79
N SER A 142 -1.96 -6.37 0.94
CA SER A 142 -1.35 -6.92 2.16
C SER A 142 0.08 -6.43 2.38
N ASP A 143 0.77 -6.04 1.32
CA ASP A 143 2.20 -5.67 1.32
C ASP A 143 3.05 -6.72 2.05
N HIS A 144 2.73 -8.00 1.79
CA HIS A 144 3.35 -9.15 2.44
C HIS A 144 4.81 -9.27 2.04
N SER A 145 5.71 -8.88 2.94
CA SER A 145 7.15 -8.93 2.77
C SER A 145 7.75 -9.58 4.04
N PRO A 146 7.65 -10.92 4.15
CA PRO A 146 8.15 -11.62 5.33
C PRO A 146 9.67 -11.49 5.44
N VAL A 147 10.13 -11.22 6.64
CA VAL A 147 11.56 -11.04 6.97
C VAL A 147 11.95 -12.09 8.01
N SER A 148 13.17 -12.57 7.95
CA SER A 148 13.70 -13.54 8.91
C SER A 148 13.88 -12.94 10.30
N GLU A 149 13.98 -13.81 11.30
CA GLU A 149 14.19 -13.40 12.69
C GLU A 149 15.50 -12.62 12.85
N ASP A 150 16.58 -13.14 12.30
CA ASP A 150 17.90 -12.52 12.41
C ASP A 150 17.94 -11.11 11.82
N GLU A 151 17.30 -10.92 10.67
CA GLU A 151 17.23 -9.61 10.00
C GLU A 151 16.32 -8.61 10.73
N LYS A 152 15.28 -9.10 11.43
CA LYS A 152 14.39 -8.25 12.26
C LYS A 152 14.92 -7.99 13.66
N ALA A 153 15.81 -8.84 14.19
CA ALA A 153 16.44 -8.63 15.49
C ALA A 153 17.50 -7.52 15.50
N LEU A 154 17.93 -7.05 14.33
CA LEU A 154 18.85 -5.93 14.19
C LEU A 154 18.25 -4.61 14.70
N PRO A 155 19.09 -3.62 15.07
CA PRO A 155 18.63 -2.28 15.38
C PRO A 155 17.73 -1.72 14.27
N PHE A 156 16.74 -0.89 14.62
CA PHE A 156 15.71 -0.40 13.68
C PHE A 156 16.26 0.10 12.34
N ALA A 157 17.37 0.85 12.36
CA ALA A 157 17.97 1.40 11.14
C ALA A 157 18.63 0.35 10.24
N GLU A 158 19.04 -0.78 10.82
CA GLU A 158 19.73 -1.88 10.14
C GLU A 158 18.78 -3.03 9.79
N ALA A 159 17.63 -3.10 10.48
CA ALA A 159 16.63 -4.14 10.26
C ALA A 159 16.09 -4.09 8.83
N GLU A 160 15.91 -5.25 8.21
CA GLU A 160 15.34 -5.35 6.86
C GLU A 160 13.89 -4.85 6.85
N PRO A 161 13.52 -3.95 5.91
CA PRO A 161 12.14 -3.46 5.81
C PRO A 161 11.20 -4.54 5.28
N GLY A 162 10.07 -4.72 5.95
CA GLY A 162 9.03 -5.66 5.54
C GLY A 162 8.20 -6.12 6.73
N ALA A 163 7.04 -6.68 6.45
CA ALA A 163 6.14 -7.25 7.44
C ALA A 163 5.32 -8.39 6.85
N THR A 164 4.99 -9.36 7.69
CA THR A 164 3.99 -10.38 7.36
C THR A 164 2.62 -9.74 7.35
N GLY A 165 1.88 -9.84 6.25
CA GLY A 165 0.61 -9.14 6.07
C GLY A 165 -0.46 -9.95 5.34
N LEU A 166 -0.12 -11.02 4.60
CA LEU A 166 -1.07 -11.73 3.72
C LEU A 166 -2.29 -12.25 4.49
N GLU A 167 -2.07 -12.89 5.61
CA GLU A 167 -3.12 -13.46 6.47
C GLU A 167 -3.96 -12.39 7.19
N LEU A 168 -3.46 -11.15 7.23
CA LEU A 168 -4.09 -10.03 7.94
C LEU A 168 -4.98 -9.19 7.03
N LEU A 169 -4.87 -9.35 5.70
CA LEU A 169 -5.52 -8.47 4.72
C LEU A 169 -7.03 -8.36 4.96
N LEU A 170 -7.72 -9.48 5.09
CA LEU A 170 -9.17 -9.48 5.31
C LEU A 170 -9.54 -8.84 6.65
N SER A 171 -8.89 -9.23 7.74
CA SER A 171 -9.15 -8.70 9.07
C SER A 171 -8.93 -7.18 9.14
N LEU A 172 -7.88 -6.69 8.48
CA LEU A 172 -7.57 -5.26 8.44
C LEU A 172 -8.49 -4.48 7.50
N ALA A 173 -8.97 -5.08 6.40
CA ALA A 173 -10.03 -4.48 5.58
C ALA A 173 -11.34 -4.33 6.38
N LEU A 174 -11.74 -5.35 7.15
CA LEU A 174 -12.90 -5.30 8.04
C LEU A 174 -12.73 -4.25 9.14
N LYS A 175 -11.54 -4.19 9.75
CA LYS A 175 -11.23 -3.18 10.76
C LYS A 175 -11.31 -1.76 10.19
N TRP A 176 -10.78 -1.51 9.00
CA TRP A 176 -10.93 -0.22 8.33
C TRP A 176 -12.39 0.14 8.08
N SER A 177 -13.20 -0.81 7.61
CA SER A 177 -14.65 -0.61 7.44
C SER A 177 -15.32 -0.12 8.74
N GLN A 178 -15.00 -0.75 9.87
CA GLN A 178 -15.56 -0.40 11.18
C GLN A 178 -15.04 0.96 11.68
N ASP A 179 -13.72 1.15 11.72
CA ASP A 179 -13.07 2.34 12.26
C ASP A 179 -13.45 3.61 11.48
N SER A 180 -13.54 3.51 10.15
CA SER A 180 -13.83 4.62 9.24
C SER A 180 -15.30 4.72 8.84
N LYS A 181 -16.17 3.85 9.38
CA LYS A 181 -17.60 3.77 9.04
C LYS A 181 -17.86 3.63 7.53
N VAL A 182 -16.97 2.94 6.85
CA VAL A 182 -17.09 2.62 5.42
C VAL A 182 -18.02 1.40 5.28
N PRO A 183 -18.95 1.38 4.32
CA PRO A 183 -19.79 0.21 4.10
C PRO A 183 -18.97 -1.07 3.89
N LEU A 184 -19.36 -2.17 4.52
CA LEU A 184 -18.66 -3.45 4.43
C LEU A 184 -18.41 -3.88 2.97
N MET A 185 -19.42 -3.74 2.11
CA MET A 185 -19.29 -4.10 0.70
C MET A 185 -18.22 -3.27 -0.03
N ARG A 186 -18.04 -1.99 0.35
CA ARG A 186 -16.97 -1.14 -0.17
C ARG A 186 -15.61 -1.67 0.25
N ALA A 187 -15.44 -2.04 1.53
CA ALA A 187 -14.18 -2.57 2.03
C ALA A 187 -13.83 -3.90 1.35
N ILE A 188 -14.78 -4.81 1.22
CA ILE A 188 -14.57 -6.09 0.52
C ILE A 188 -14.23 -5.87 -0.97
N ALA A 189 -14.87 -4.90 -1.63
CA ALA A 189 -14.59 -4.60 -3.03
C ALA A 189 -13.11 -4.25 -3.27
N THR A 190 -12.46 -3.53 -2.35
CA THR A 190 -11.05 -3.12 -2.50
C THR A 190 -10.06 -4.28 -2.51
N ILE A 191 -10.44 -5.44 -1.97
CA ILE A 191 -9.60 -6.65 -1.93
C ILE A 191 -10.13 -7.77 -2.83
N THR A 192 -11.20 -7.52 -3.60
CA THR A 192 -11.83 -8.49 -4.50
C THR A 192 -11.97 -7.94 -5.92
N ASN A 193 -13.15 -7.52 -6.30
CA ASN A 193 -13.46 -7.12 -7.68
C ASN A 193 -12.72 -5.85 -8.15
N GLU A 194 -12.38 -4.93 -7.27
CA GLU A 194 -11.59 -3.76 -7.65
C GLU A 194 -10.11 -4.12 -7.84
N ALA A 195 -9.56 -4.95 -6.96
CA ALA A 195 -8.22 -5.53 -7.16
C ALA A 195 -8.16 -6.35 -8.46
N ALA A 196 -9.17 -7.17 -8.74
CA ALA A 196 -9.27 -7.92 -10.00
C ALA A 196 -9.34 -6.98 -11.22
N ARG A 197 -10.04 -5.86 -11.12
CA ARG A 197 -10.10 -4.84 -12.20
C ARG A 197 -8.73 -4.23 -12.49
N VAL A 198 -7.91 -3.97 -11.47
CA VAL A 198 -6.51 -3.52 -11.63
C VAL A 198 -5.72 -4.54 -12.44
N LEU A 199 -5.95 -5.83 -12.20
CA LEU A 199 -5.32 -6.94 -12.91
C LEU A 199 -5.96 -7.23 -14.29
N LYS A 200 -7.03 -6.49 -14.65
CA LYS A 200 -7.85 -6.73 -15.87
C LYS A 200 -8.42 -8.14 -15.91
N GLN A 201 -8.79 -8.69 -14.74
CA GLN A 201 -9.42 -10.00 -14.59
C GLN A 201 -10.90 -9.84 -14.28
N ASP A 202 -11.74 -10.67 -14.90
CA ASP A 202 -13.18 -10.73 -14.67
C ASP A 202 -13.49 -11.73 -13.55
N MET A 203 -13.12 -11.35 -12.32
CA MET A 203 -13.30 -12.17 -11.11
C MET A 203 -13.61 -11.31 -9.88
N GLY A 204 -13.76 -11.95 -8.72
CA GLY A 204 -14.02 -11.26 -7.45
C GLY A 204 -15.45 -10.75 -7.31
N GLN A 205 -16.41 -11.33 -8.03
CA GLN A 205 -17.84 -10.97 -7.97
C GLN A 205 -18.72 -12.21 -8.11
N LEU A 206 -19.88 -12.19 -7.45
CA LEU A 206 -20.89 -13.23 -7.56
C LEU A 206 -21.85 -12.87 -8.70
N LYS A 207 -21.71 -13.56 -9.84
CA LYS A 207 -22.61 -13.40 -11.00
C LYS A 207 -22.89 -14.75 -11.67
N VAL A 208 -24.01 -14.85 -12.40
CA VAL A 208 -24.34 -16.03 -13.19
C VAL A 208 -23.28 -16.23 -14.27
N GLY A 209 -22.73 -17.44 -14.35
CA GLY A 209 -21.65 -17.80 -15.29
C GLY A 209 -20.26 -17.31 -14.87
N GLY A 210 -20.12 -16.67 -13.72
CA GLY A 210 -18.82 -16.27 -13.16
C GLY A 210 -18.08 -17.43 -12.51
N GLN A 211 -16.78 -17.26 -12.29
CA GLN A 211 -15.96 -18.21 -11.54
C GLN A 211 -16.39 -18.24 -10.06
N ALA A 212 -16.63 -19.44 -9.54
CA ALA A 212 -17.18 -19.64 -8.20
C ALA A 212 -16.08 -19.78 -7.13
N ASP A 213 -15.15 -18.82 -7.04
CA ASP A 213 -14.20 -18.72 -5.95
C ASP A 213 -14.88 -17.98 -4.77
N VAL A 214 -15.40 -18.75 -3.82
CA VAL A 214 -16.22 -18.23 -2.73
C VAL A 214 -15.50 -18.39 -1.40
N CYS A 215 -15.41 -17.29 -0.63
CA CYS A 215 -14.94 -17.28 0.75
C CYS A 215 -16.12 -16.99 1.68
N ILE A 216 -16.31 -17.85 2.71
CA ILE A 216 -17.26 -17.63 3.78
C ILE A 216 -16.52 -17.12 5.00
N LEU A 217 -16.95 -15.98 5.53
CA LEU A 217 -16.31 -15.35 6.68
C LEU A 217 -17.33 -14.95 7.75
N ASP A 218 -16.89 -14.94 9.00
CA ASP A 218 -17.62 -14.30 10.09
C ASP A 218 -16.98 -12.93 10.39
N PRO A 219 -17.65 -11.80 10.08
CA PRO A 219 -17.10 -10.47 10.30
C PRO A 219 -16.98 -10.09 11.79
N LYS A 220 -17.54 -10.91 12.70
CA LYS A 220 -17.47 -10.72 14.16
C LYS A 220 -16.44 -11.63 14.82
N ALA A 221 -15.82 -12.54 14.07
CA ALA A 221 -14.78 -13.40 14.61
C ALA A 221 -13.56 -12.56 15.02
N HIS A 222 -13.03 -12.88 16.18
CA HIS A 222 -11.81 -12.24 16.71
C HIS A 222 -10.72 -13.28 16.88
N TRP A 223 -9.50 -12.90 16.57
CA TRP A 223 -8.31 -13.69 16.82
C TRP A 223 -7.14 -12.77 17.18
N GLN A 224 -6.19 -13.29 17.91
CA GLN A 224 -5.00 -12.56 18.29
C GLN A 224 -3.86 -12.90 17.34
N VAL A 225 -3.18 -11.89 16.84
CA VAL A 225 -1.97 -12.07 16.01
C VAL A 225 -0.81 -12.43 16.92
N THR A 226 -0.36 -13.66 16.82
CA THR A 226 0.82 -14.19 17.53
C THR A 226 1.67 -14.99 16.57
N SER A 227 2.95 -15.20 16.88
CA SER A 227 3.83 -16.04 16.07
C SER A 227 3.27 -17.43 15.82
N ASP A 228 2.57 -18.01 16.80
CA ASP A 228 2.02 -19.36 16.72
C ASP A 228 0.79 -19.44 15.82
N ASN A 229 0.01 -18.34 15.73
CA ASN A 229 -1.20 -18.29 14.93
C ASN A 229 -0.93 -17.94 13.45
N LEU A 230 0.21 -17.32 13.16
CA LEU A 230 0.60 -16.99 11.78
C LEU A 230 1.10 -18.26 11.07
N ARG A 231 0.64 -18.46 9.83
CA ARG A 231 1.08 -19.58 8.96
C ARG A 231 2.34 -19.22 8.17
N SER A 232 2.57 -17.94 7.89
CA SER A 232 3.78 -17.45 7.24
C SER A 232 5.03 -17.93 8.00
N GLN A 233 6.11 -18.21 7.30
CA GLN A 233 7.41 -18.52 7.92
C GLN A 233 7.99 -17.27 8.61
N GLY A 234 7.93 -16.11 7.99
CA GLY A 234 8.22 -14.85 8.65
C GLY A 234 7.07 -14.48 9.60
N LYS A 235 7.40 -14.27 10.88
CA LYS A 235 6.43 -14.07 11.97
C LYS A 235 6.30 -12.59 12.40
N TYR A 236 7.08 -11.72 11.80
CA TYR A 236 7.14 -10.32 12.21
C TYR A 236 6.10 -9.47 11.49
N THR A 237 5.26 -8.82 12.28
CA THR A 237 4.23 -7.88 11.84
C THR A 237 4.04 -6.81 12.91
N PRO A 238 3.74 -5.56 12.55
CA PRO A 238 3.43 -4.50 13.51
C PRO A 238 2.00 -4.56 14.09
N PHE A 239 1.21 -5.57 13.68
CA PHE A 239 -0.18 -5.77 14.12
C PHE A 239 -0.33 -6.78 15.26
#